data_14720608f0113d949f7ff4a27efc7c64
#
_entry.id   14720608f0113d949f7ff4a27efc7c64
#
_cell.length_a   1.000
_cell.length_b   1.000
_cell.length_c   1.000
_cell.angle_alpha   90.00
_cell.angle_beta   90.00
_cell.angle_gamma   90.00
#
_symmetry.space_group_name_H-M   'P 1'
#
loop_
_entity.id
_entity.type
_entity.pdbx_description
1 polymer ?
#
loop_
_entity_poly.entity_id
_entity_poly.type
_entity_poly.pdbx_seq_one_letter_code
_entity_poly.pdbx_strand_id
1 'polypeptide(L)'
;MWVIAIIGSASAFVESTLAQIYKKKGEDGTCYGGPAYYIEAALRCRPLAIAFCVAMIATYAFGFNMLASYNLQSTFAGFSFYHADVTPWIIGGILAVLTGWCLLGGGSRIVKVTSMLVPVMGVAYIVVALIVVVINIRYIPDVFATIFREAFDFQAIFGAFAGSAMMQGIRRGLYSNEAGIGSAPNAAASANVTHPVKQGLVQMLSVFIDTLLLCTATAMMCMSSGVAPSEALQGAPWVQALSLIHISEPTRLQ
;
A
#
# COMPACT_ATOMS: atom_id res chain seq x y z
N MET A 1 9.32 4.75 -8.97
CA MET A 1 7.98 4.81 -8.38
C MET A 1 7.08 5.82 -9.11
N TRP A 2 7.42 7.07 -9.31
CA TRP A 2 6.57 8.07 -9.98
C TRP A 2 6.17 7.69 -11.41
N VAL A 3 7.13 7.22 -12.22
CA VAL A 3 6.85 6.74 -13.59
C VAL A 3 5.87 5.56 -13.56
N ILE A 4 6.06 4.64 -12.62
CA ILE A 4 5.14 3.49 -12.44
C ILE A 4 3.76 3.95 -11.96
N ALA A 5 3.67 5.04 -11.17
CA ALA A 5 2.37 5.60 -10.79
C ALA A 5 1.56 6.09 -11.99
N ILE A 6 2.21 6.70 -12.98
CA ILE A 6 1.52 7.15 -14.21
C ILE A 6 0.96 5.95 -14.99
N ILE A 7 1.78 4.91 -15.18
CA ILE A 7 1.35 3.68 -15.88
C ILE A 7 0.28 2.95 -15.05
N GLY A 8 0.51 2.80 -13.75
CA GLY A 8 -0.41 2.16 -12.83
C GLY A 8 -1.76 2.88 -12.73
N SER A 9 -1.77 4.21 -12.76
CA SER A 9 -3.02 4.98 -12.73
C SER A 9 -3.90 4.72 -13.96
N ALA A 10 -3.29 4.57 -15.14
CA ALA A 10 -4.01 4.22 -16.37
C ALA A 10 -4.61 2.80 -16.27
N SER A 11 -3.83 1.83 -15.76
CA SER A 11 -4.32 0.47 -15.50
C SER A 11 -5.47 0.47 -14.50
N ALA A 12 -5.31 1.13 -13.36
CA ALA A 12 -6.32 1.23 -12.32
C ALA A 12 -7.63 1.89 -12.81
N PHE A 13 -7.50 2.92 -13.67
CA PHE A 13 -8.66 3.53 -14.33
C PHE A 13 -9.43 2.52 -15.18
N VAL A 14 -8.74 1.80 -16.06
CA VAL A 14 -9.36 0.82 -16.97
C VAL A 14 -10.02 -0.31 -16.18
N GLU A 15 -9.29 -0.90 -15.23
CA GLU A 15 -9.78 -2.02 -14.41
C GLU A 15 -11.03 -1.65 -13.62
N SER A 16 -11.03 -0.48 -12.96
CA SER A 16 -12.16 -0.03 -12.14
C SER A 16 -13.37 0.35 -13.00
N THR A 17 -13.12 0.90 -14.18
CA THR A 17 -14.19 1.19 -15.15
C THR A 17 -14.82 -0.11 -15.68
N LEU A 18 -14.00 -1.09 -16.05
CA LEU A 18 -14.47 -2.42 -16.47
C LEU A 18 -15.27 -3.12 -15.36
N ALA A 19 -14.79 -3.06 -14.12
CA ALA A 19 -15.49 -3.64 -12.98
C ALA A 19 -16.88 -3.04 -12.79
N GLN A 20 -17.04 -1.74 -13.02
CA GLN A 20 -18.34 -1.07 -12.97
C GLN A 20 -19.25 -1.41 -14.16
N ILE A 21 -18.69 -1.63 -15.36
CA ILE A 21 -19.46 -2.01 -16.54
C ILE A 21 -20.02 -3.44 -16.40
N TYR A 22 -19.20 -4.37 -15.92
CA TYR A 22 -19.55 -5.79 -15.84
C TYR A 22 -20.04 -6.22 -14.44
N LYS A 23 -20.33 -5.28 -13.54
CA LYS A 23 -20.86 -5.61 -12.21
C LYS A 23 -22.25 -6.23 -12.32
N LYS A 24 -22.55 -7.12 -11.39
CA LYS A 24 -23.87 -7.71 -11.21
C LYS A 24 -24.54 -7.10 -9.99
N LYS A 25 -25.86 -6.99 -10.03
CA LYS A 25 -26.68 -6.58 -8.89
C LYS A 25 -27.26 -7.84 -8.24
N GLY A 26 -27.11 -7.97 -6.94
CA GLY A 26 -27.78 -8.99 -6.15
C GLY A 26 -29.24 -8.65 -5.88
N GLU A 27 -30.00 -9.62 -5.41
CA GLU A 27 -31.41 -9.45 -5.03
C GLU A 27 -31.59 -8.42 -3.89
N ASP A 28 -30.60 -8.32 -3.02
CA ASP A 28 -30.54 -7.37 -1.89
C ASP A 28 -30.12 -5.94 -2.30
N GLY A 29 -30.03 -5.64 -3.60
CA GLY A 29 -29.57 -4.35 -4.12
C GLY A 29 -28.05 -4.13 -3.96
N THR A 30 -27.31 -5.07 -3.43
CA THR A 30 -25.83 -5.03 -3.37
C THR A 30 -25.22 -5.22 -4.76
N CYS A 31 -24.15 -4.49 -5.05
CA CYS A 31 -23.40 -4.66 -6.29
C CYS A 31 -22.12 -5.44 -6.03
N TYR A 32 -21.84 -6.41 -6.88
CA TYR A 32 -20.61 -7.20 -6.85
C TYR A 32 -20.06 -7.41 -8.25
N GLY A 33 -18.76 -7.53 -8.34
CA GLY A 33 -18.05 -7.64 -9.63
C GLY A 33 -16.56 -7.72 -9.41
N GLY A 34 -15.80 -7.43 -10.43
CA GLY A 34 -14.36 -7.45 -10.40
C GLY A 34 -13.76 -8.21 -11.57
N PRO A 35 -12.45 -8.51 -11.56
CA PRO A 35 -11.77 -9.12 -12.71
C PRO A 35 -12.39 -10.44 -13.17
N ALA A 36 -12.81 -11.30 -12.28
CA ALA A 36 -13.42 -12.57 -12.64
C ALA A 36 -14.69 -12.37 -13.50
N TYR A 37 -15.49 -11.35 -13.19
CA TYR A 37 -16.73 -11.09 -13.92
C TYR A 37 -16.49 -10.55 -15.33
N TYR A 38 -15.55 -9.64 -15.51
CA TYR A 38 -15.25 -9.15 -16.85
C TYR A 38 -14.42 -10.16 -17.67
N ILE A 39 -13.57 -11.00 -17.04
CA ILE A 39 -12.90 -12.12 -17.72
C ILE A 39 -13.96 -13.10 -18.25
N GLU A 40 -14.91 -13.50 -17.43
CA GLU A 40 -15.98 -14.43 -17.86
C GLU A 40 -16.84 -13.81 -18.95
N ALA A 41 -17.25 -12.55 -18.80
CA ALA A 41 -18.18 -11.89 -19.72
C ALA A 41 -17.51 -11.46 -21.03
N ALA A 42 -16.32 -10.86 -20.99
CA ALA A 42 -15.64 -10.33 -22.17
C ALA A 42 -14.85 -11.40 -22.93
N LEU A 43 -14.10 -12.25 -22.22
CA LEU A 43 -13.29 -13.31 -22.84
C LEU A 43 -14.05 -14.63 -23.01
N ARG A 44 -15.25 -14.74 -22.40
CA ARG A 44 -16.05 -15.98 -22.39
C ARG A 44 -15.28 -17.21 -21.90
N CYS A 45 -14.31 -17.00 -21.02
CA CYS A 45 -13.41 -18.02 -20.50
C CYS A 45 -13.63 -18.22 -19.00
N ARG A 46 -14.61 -19.04 -18.64
CA ARG A 46 -14.95 -19.35 -17.25
C ARG A 46 -13.82 -20.02 -16.47
N PRO A 47 -13.03 -20.97 -17.05
CA PRO A 47 -11.90 -21.55 -16.30
C PRO A 47 -10.86 -20.53 -15.88
N LEU A 48 -10.57 -19.52 -16.72
CA LEU A 48 -9.64 -18.44 -16.39
C LEU A 48 -10.18 -17.55 -15.27
N ALA A 49 -11.47 -17.25 -15.28
CA ALA A 49 -12.13 -16.49 -14.22
C ALA A 49 -12.07 -17.23 -12.88
N ILE A 50 -12.29 -18.54 -12.86
CA ILE A 50 -12.17 -19.37 -11.65
C ILE A 50 -10.72 -19.41 -11.16
N ALA A 51 -9.74 -19.63 -12.04
CA ALA A 51 -8.33 -19.63 -11.68
C ALA A 51 -7.91 -18.30 -11.06
N PHE A 52 -8.37 -17.18 -11.64
CA PHE A 52 -8.15 -15.85 -11.07
C PHE A 52 -8.76 -15.71 -9.67
N CYS A 53 -10.02 -16.14 -9.47
CA CYS A 53 -10.66 -16.11 -8.15
C CYS A 53 -9.88 -16.90 -7.10
N VAL A 54 -9.45 -18.11 -7.43
CA VAL A 54 -8.68 -18.96 -6.50
C VAL A 54 -7.34 -18.30 -6.15
N ALA A 55 -6.61 -17.79 -7.15
CA ALA A 55 -5.36 -17.08 -6.92
C ALA A 55 -5.56 -15.82 -6.06
N MET A 56 -6.62 -15.05 -6.32
CA MET A 56 -6.98 -13.85 -5.57
C MET A 56 -7.28 -14.18 -4.11
N ILE A 57 -8.11 -15.18 -3.85
CA ILE A 57 -8.44 -15.62 -2.49
C ILE A 57 -7.18 -16.09 -1.77
N ALA A 58 -6.36 -16.92 -2.40
CA ALA A 58 -5.11 -17.39 -1.82
C ALA A 58 -4.16 -16.24 -1.48
N THR A 59 -4.01 -15.27 -2.38
CA THR A 59 -3.13 -14.11 -2.17
C THR A 59 -3.63 -13.22 -1.04
N TYR A 60 -4.91 -12.84 -1.04
CA TYR A 60 -5.43 -11.89 -0.06
C TYR A 60 -5.79 -12.52 1.29
N ALA A 61 -6.38 -13.74 1.29
CA ALA A 61 -6.73 -14.40 2.55
C ALA A 61 -5.50 -14.88 3.33
N PHE A 62 -4.43 -15.28 2.63
CA PHE A 62 -3.22 -15.76 3.29
C PHE A 62 -2.06 -14.78 3.14
N GLY A 63 -1.60 -14.50 1.92
CA GLY A 63 -0.37 -13.77 1.67
C GLY A 63 -0.37 -12.36 2.28
N PHE A 64 -1.35 -11.53 1.93
CA PHE A 64 -1.42 -10.15 2.41
C PHE A 64 -1.76 -10.06 3.90
N ASN A 65 -2.64 -10.92 4.43
CA ASN A 65 -2.95 -10.94 5.85
C ASN A 65 -1.74 -11.37 6.70
N MET A 66 -0.98 -12.37 6.24
CA MET A 66 0.26 -12.77 6.93
C MET A 66 1.29 -11.64 6.91
N LEU A 67 1.47 -10.97 5.77
CA LEU A 67 2.39 -9.86 5.63
C LEU A 67 1.99 -8.67 6.51
N ALA A 68 0.69 -8.32 6.53
CA ALA A 68 0.16 -7.24 7.37
C ALA A 68 0.34 -7.53 8.87
N SER A 69 0.00 -8.74 9.30
CA SER A 69 0.18 -9.18 10.69
C SER A 69 1.65 -9.19 11.10
N TYR A 70 2.54 -9.68 10.21
CA TYR A 70 3.97 -9.68 10.44
C TYR A 70 4.53 -8.25 10.57
N ASN A 71 4.17 -7.36 9.66
CA ASN A 71 4.62 -5.96 9.73
C ASN A 71 4.10 -5.27 10.99
N LEU A 72 2.85 -5.49 11.36
CA LEU A 72 2.29 -4.89 12.57
C LEU A 72 2.99 -5.40 13.84
N GLN A 73 3.18 -6.71 13.99
CA GLN A 73 3.85 -7.25 15.16
C GLN A 73 5.33 -6.84 15.22
N SER A 74 6.01 -6.71 14.08
CA SER A 74 7.41 -6.29 14.03
C SER A 74 7.64 -4.86 14.53
N THR A 75 6.63 -3.99 14.45
CA THR A 75 6.71 -2.65 15.02
C THR A 75 6.84 -2.66 16.54
N PHE A 76 6.38 -3.73 17.21
CA PHE A 76 6.52 -3.87 18.66
C PHE A 76 7.85 -4.46 19.09
N ALA A 77 8.67 -4.97 18.16
CA ALA A 77 9.95 -5.61 18.48
C ALA A 77 10.96 -4.69 19.21
N GLY A 78 10.83 -3.36 19.03
CA GLY A 78 11.70 -2.37 19.71
C GLY A 78 11.29 -2.04 21.14
N PHE A 79 10.19 -2.55 21.66
CA PHE A 79 9.73 -2.23 23.01
C PHE A 79 10.19 -3.27 24.03
N SER A 80 10.45 -2.84 25.29
CA SER A 80 10.93 -3.68 26.37
C SER A 80 9.99 -4.81 26.80
N PHE A 81 8.69 -4.69 26.51
CA PHE A 81 7.70 -5.72 26.80
C PHE A 81 7.59 -6.81 25.71
N TYR A 82 8.32 -6.68 24.61
CA TYR A 82 8.26 -7.63 23.52
C TYR A 82 9.01 -8.92 23.85
N HIS A 83 8.29 -10.03 23.81
CA HIS A 83 8.84 -11.38 23.92
C HIS A 83 8.55 -12.14 22.62
N ALA A 84 9.60 -12.56 21.90
CA ALA A 84 9.49 -13.17 20.57
C ALA A 84 8.57 -14.42 20.53
N ASP A 85 8.51 -15.16 21.63
CA ASP A 85 7.73 -16.40 21.71
C ASP A 85 6.23 -16.18 22.05
N VAL A 86 5.88 -15.06 22.68
CA VAL A 86 4.53 -14.84 23.23
C VAL A 86 3.82 -13.67 22.58
N THR A 87 4.51 -12.54 22.40
CA THR A 87 3.90 -11.29 21.92
C THR A 87 3.26 -11.43 20.53
N PRO A 88 3.87 -12.12 19.53
CA PRO A 88 3.24 -12.32 18.24
C PRO A 88 1.89 -13.06 18.31
N TRP A 89 1.77 -14.05 19.21
CA TRP A 89 0.52 -14.79 19.40
C TRP A 89 -0.58 -13.94 20.01
N ILE A 90 -0.23 -13.09 20.98
CA ILE A 90 -1.20 -12.17 21.61
C ILE A 90 -1.68 -11.15 20.57
N ILE A 91 -0.76 -10.52 19.83
CA ILE A 91 -1.12 -9.56 18.77
C ILE A 91 -1.95 -10.23 17.69
N GLY A 92 -1.55 -11.42 17.24
CA GLY A 92 -2.29 -12.20 16.25
C GLY A 92 -3.70 -12.55 16.73
N GLY A 93 -3.86 -12.94 17.98
CA GLY A 93 -5.16 -13.21 18.60
C GLY A 93 -6.06 -11.97 18.63
N ILE A 94 -5.53 -10.82 19.05
CA ILE A 94 -6.27 -9.55 19.06
C ILE A 94 -6.70 -9.17 17.63
N LEU A 95 -5.80 -9.27 16.66
CA LEU A 95 -6.12 -8.99 15.26
C LEU A 95 -7.18 -9.93 14.70
N ALA A 96 -7.11 -11.21 15.02
CA ALA A 96 -8.10 -12.20 14.59
C ALA A 96 -9.49 -11.88 15.14
N VAL A 97 -9.58 -11.48 16.43
CA VAL A 97 -10.84 -11.08 17.05
C VAL A 97 -11.40 -9.81 16.42
N LEU A 98 -10.57 -8.77 16.23
CA LEU A 98 -10.98 -7.50 15.62
C LEU A 98 -11.43 -7.69 14.16
N THR A 99 -10.66 -8.45 13.39
CA THR A 99 -10.99 -8.75 11.99
C THR A 99 -12.26 -9.59 11.90
N GLY A 100 -12.39 -10.62 12.75
CA GLY A 100 -13.59 -11.44 12.84
C GLY A 100 -14.83 -10.61 13.18
N TRP A 101 -14.72 -9.70 14.14
CA TRP A 101 -15.80 -8.78 14.50
C TRP A 101 -16.22 -7.88 13.33
N CYS A 102 -15.24 -7.35 12.56
CA CYS A 102 -15.54 -6.57 11.36
C CYS A 102 -16.23 -7.40 10.28
N LEU A 103 -15.71 -8.62 10.00
CA LEU A 103 -16.24 -9.50 8.96
C LEU A 103 -17.65 -10.01 9.27
N LEU A 104 -17.93 -10.41 10.51
CA LEU A 104 -19.25 -10.87 10.96
C LEU A 104 -20.31 -9.75 10.86
N GLY A 105 -19.90 -8.49 10.83
CA GLY A 105 -20.79 -7.36 10.63
C GLY A 105 -21.17 -7.07 9.17
N GLY A 106 -20.63 -7.84 8.23
CA GLY A 106 -20.89 -7.67 6.81
C GLY A 106 -20.24 -6.44 6.18
N GLY A 107 -20.47 -6.26 4.89
CA GLY A 107 -19.82 -5.21 4.08
C GLY A 107 -20.05 -3.78 4.59
N SER A 108 -21.22 -3.48 5.12
CA SER A 108 -21.56 -2.16 5.66
C SER A 108 -20.71 -1.78 6.89
N ARG A 109 -20.40 -2.75 7.76
CA ARG A 109 -19.52 -2.53 8.92
C ARG A 109 -18.08 -2.32 8.48
N ILE A 110 -17.60 -3.14 7.54
CA ILE A 110 -16.26 -3.00 6.97
C ILE A 110 -16.09 -1.59 6.39
N VAL A 111 -17.02 -1.14 5.54
CA VAL A 111 -16.98 0.21 4.95
C VAL A 111 -16.98 1.29 6.02
N LYS A 112 -17.83 1.18 7.05
CA LYS A 112 -17.91 2.17 8.14
C LYS A 112 -16.60 2.26 8.93
N VAL A 113 -15.99 1.12 9.27
CA VAL A 113 -14.73 1.10 10.03
C VAL A 113 -13.59 1.63 9.18
N THR A 114 -13.45 1.18 7.93
CA THR A 114 -12.35 1.61 7.06
C THR A 114 -12.47 3.07 6.64
N SER A 115 -13.67 3.58 6.36
CA SER A 115 -13.88 4.99 6.00
C SER A 115 -13.53 5.97 7.12
N MET A 116 -13.55 5.54 8.37
CA MET A 116 -13.13 6.35 9.51
C MET A 116 -11.64 6.16 9.81
N LEU A 117 -11.18 4.90 9.86
CA LEU A 117 -9.84 4.56 10.30
C LEU A 117 -8.76 4.99 9.29
N VAL A 118 -8.97 4.73 7.99
CA VAL A 118 -7.96 4.97 6.94
C VAL A 118 -7.62 6.45 6.78
N PRO A 119 -8.57 7.40 6.70
CA PRO A 119 -8.23 8.82 6.63
C PRO A 119 -7.50 9.33 7.87
N VAL A 120 -7.89 8.88 9.07
CA VAL A 120 -7.23 9.27 10.32
C VAL A 120 -5.79 8.79 10.33
N MET A 121 -5.55 7.54 9.98
CA MET A 121 -4.19 6.99 9.88
C MET A 121 -3.37 7.71 8.80
N GLY A 122 -3.95 7.97 7.63
CA GLY A 122 -3.28 8.66 6.53
C GLY A 122 -2.87 10.09 6.90
N VAL A 123 -3.77 10.84 7.52
CA VAL A 123 -3.48 12.21 7.99
C VAL A 123 -2.40 12.18 9.08
N ALA A 124 -2.53 11.31 10.08
CA ALA A 124 -1.53 11.18 11.14
C ALA A 124 -0.13 10.85 10.57
N TYR A 125 -0.08 9.92 9.61
CA TYR A 125 1.18 9.56 8.94
C TYR A 125 1.79 10.73 8.17
N ILE A 126 0.99 11.48 7.40
CA ILE A 126 1.47 12.65 6.66
C ILE A 126 1.99 13.72 7.62
N VAL A 127 1.29 13.96 8.72
CA VAL A 127 1.73 14.94 9.73
C VAL A 127 3.08 14.56 10.31
N VAL A 128 3.27 13.29 10.71
CA VAL A 128 4.56 12.79 11.21
C VAL A 128 5.65 12.93 10.15
N ALA A 129 5.38 12.52 8.92
CA ALA A 129 6.35 12.62 7.83
C ALA A 129 6.74 14.08 7.56
N LEU A 130 5.78 15.01 7.57
CA LEU A 130 6.05 16.44 7.42
C LEU A 130 6.90 17.00 8.55
N ILE A 131 6.64 16.60 9.80
CA ILE A 131 7.46 17.01 10.96
C ILE A 131 8.90 16.58 10.73
N VAL A 132 9.16 15.31 10.38
CA VAL A 132 10.51 14.80 10.13
C VAL A 132 11.18 15.54 8.98
N VAL A 133 10.48 15.78 7.88
CA VAL A 133 10.98 16.52 6.71
C VAL A 133 11.33 17.98 7.08
N VAL A 134 10.49 18.66 7.86
CA VAL A 134 10.74 20.04 8.29
C VAL A 134 11.95 20.13 9.21
N ILE A 135 12.11 19.21 10.17
CA ILE A 135 13.29 19.14 11.04
C ILE A 135 14.56 18.96 10.20
N ASN A 136 14.50 18.15 9.16
CA ASN A 136 15.63 17.81 8.29
C ASN A 136 15.67 18.62 6.98
N ILE A 137 15.05 19.79 6.92
CA ILE A 137 14.87 20.58 5.67
C ILE A 137 16.20 20.91 4.99
N ARG A 138 17.27 21.02 5.74
CA ARG A 138 18.62 21.32 5.23
C ARG A 138 19.17 20.20 4.34
N TYR A 139 18.77 18.95 4.56
CA TYR A 139 19.23 17.78 3.79
C TYR A 139 18.37 17.54 2.53
N ILE A 140 17.21 18.16 2.42
CA ILE A 140 16.29 17.95 1.32
C ILE A 140 16.90 18.26 -0.06
N PRO A 141 17.62 19.37 -0.28
CA PRO A 141 18.29 19.64 -1.56
C PRO A 141 19.29 18.55 -1.95
N ASP A 142 20.09 18.08 -0.98
CA ASP A 142 21.08 17.02 -1.22
C ASP A 142 20.41 15.68 -1.54
N VAL A 143 19.29 15.36 -0.88
CA VAL A 143 18.48 14.17 -1.17
C VAL A 143 17.97 14.23 -2.61
N PHE A 144 17.42 15.34 -3.06
CA PHE A 144 16.97 15.51 -4.45
C PHE A 144 18.14 15.44 -5.44
N ALA A 145 19.25 16.11 -5.16
CA ALA A 145 20.45 16.06 -5.98
C ALA A 145 20.96 14.61 -6.14
N THR A 146 20.99 13.86 -5.06
CA THR A 146 21.38 12.44 -5.06
C THR A 146 20.43 11.60 -5.89
N ILE A 147 19.09 11.76 -5.69
CA ILE A 147 18.08 11.02 -6.47
C ILE A 147 18.25 11.26 -7.95
N PHE A 148 18.38 12.53 -8.37
CA PHE A 148 18.54 12.85 -9.79
C PHE A 148 19.86 12.39 -10.36
N ARG A 149 20.97 12.56 -9.63
CA ARG A 149 22.30 12.10 -10.08
C ARG A 149 22.31 10.59 -10.30
N GLU A 150 21.79 9.83 -9.33
CA GLU A 150 21.79 8.37 -9.40
C GLU A 150 20.75 7.81 -10.38
N ALA A 151 19.63 8.51 -10.57
CA ALA A 151 18.61 8.12 -11.54
C ALA A 151 19.10 8.23 -12.99
N PHE A 152 20.07 9.11 -13.26
CA PHE A 152 20.65 9.33 -14.60
C PHE A 152 22.10 8.85 -14.72
N ASP A 153 22.61 8.13 -13.72
CA ASP A 153 23.92 7.48 -13.83
C ASP A 153 23.80 6.20 -14.65
N PHE A 154 24.17 6.31 -15.95
CA PHE A 154 24.10 5.20 -16.90
C PHE A 154 25.05 4.05 -16.53
N GLN A 155 26.15 4.28 -15.83
CA GLN A 155 27.03 3.20 -15.37
C GLN A 155 26.36 2.39 -14.26
N ALA A 156 25.64 3.05 -13.36
CA ALA A 156 24.84 2.40 -12.34
C ALA A 156 23.63 1.65 -12.95
N ILE A 157 23.00 2.18 -13.99
CA ILE A 157 21.84 1.56 -14.66
C ILE A 157 22.22 0.22 -15.33
N PHE A 158 23.42 0.12 -15.88
CA PHE A 158 23.89 -1.12 -16.55
C PHE A 158 24.69 -2.04 -15.62
N GLY A 159 25.02 -1.63 -14.40
CA GLY A 159 25.64 -2.47 -13.39
C GLY A 159 24.62 -3.42 -12.72
N ALA A 160 25.07 -4.59 -12.29
CA ALA A 160 24.22 -5.60 -11.66
C ALA A 160 23.45 -5.06 -10.43
N PHE A 161 24.00 -4.09 -9.74
CA PHE A 161 23.39 -3.46 -8.56
C PHE A 161 22.24 -2.50 -8.94
N ALA A 162 22.38 -1.75 -10.02
CA ALA A 162 21.35 -0.83 -10.50
C ALA A 162 20.14 -1.55 -11.08
N GLY A 163 20.37 -2.68 -11.76
CA GLY A 163 19.27 -3.56 -12.17
C GLY A 163 18.41 -4.00 -10.98
N SER A 164 19.01 -4.27 -9.81
CA SER A 164 18.28 -4.62 -8.60
C SER A 164 17.53 -3.43 -8.00
N ALA A 165 18.11 -2.22 -7.95
CA ALA A 165 17.48 -1.02 -7.42
C ALA A 165 16.28 -0.58 -8.26
N MET A 166 16.42 -0.56 -9.59
CA MET A 166 15.33 -0.28 -10.51
C MET A 166 14.20 -1.31 -10.38
N MET A 167 14.55 -2.60 -10.31
CA MET A 167 13.60 -3.68 -10.12
C MET A 167 12.84 -3.54 -8.80
N GLN A 168 13.53 -3.18 -7.70
CA GLN A 168 12.89 -2.92 -6.42
C GLN A 168 11.97 -1.70 -6.47
N GLY A 169 12.37 -0.63 -7.18
CA GLY A 169 11.53 0.54 -7.40
C GLY A 169 10.25 0.22 -8.17
N ILE A 170 10.34 -0.61 -9.23
CA ILE A 170 9.19 -1.08 -9.99
C ILE A 170 8.28 -1.96 -9.12
N ARG A 171 8.84 -2.96 -8.46
CA ARG A 171 8.10 -3.86 -7.56
C ARG A 171 7.38 -3.08 -6.46
N ARG A 172 8.06 -2.13 -5.83
CA ARG A 172 7.49 -1.30 -4.77
C ARG A 172 6.38 -0.39 -5.30
N GLY A 173 6.54 0.19 -6.49
CA GLY A 173 5.50 0.99 -7.14
C GLY A 173 4.27 0.16 -7.45
N LEU A 174 4.40 -0.99 -8.08
CA LEU A 174 3.29 -1.89 -8.40
C LEU A 174 2.59 -2.42 -7.13
N TYR A 175 3.35 -2.73 -6.09
CA TYR A 175 2.79 -3.17 -4.81
C TYR A 175 1.97 -2.06 -4.13
N SER A 176 2.43 -0.81 -4.17
CA SER A 176 1.78 0.33 -3.53
C SER A 176 0.44 0.70 -4.20
N ASN A 177 0.42 0.75 -5.54
CA ASN A 177 -0.77 1.19 -6.29
C ASN A 177 -1.78 0.06 -6.54
N GLU A 178 -1.41 -1.20 -6.26
CA GLU A 178 -2.23 -2.39 -6.53
C GLU A 178 -2.79 -2.46 -7.97
N ALA A 179 -2.25 -1.66 -8.90
CA ALA A 179 -2.67 -1.61 -10.28
C ALA A 179 -2.29 -2.91 -11.01
N GLY A 180 -3.24 -3.53 -11.69
CA GLY A 180 -3.03 -4.81 -12.37
C GLY A 180 -3.19 -6.05 -11.49
N ILE A 181 -3.35 -5.89 -10.17
CA ILE A 181 -3.52 -7.03 -9.24
C ILE A 181 -4.98 -7.48 -9.17
N GLY A 182 -5.93 -6.55 -9.40
CA GLY A 182 -7.35 -6.86 -9.44
C GLY A 182 -8.09 -6.72 -8.10
N SER A 183 -7.43 -6.26 -7.02
CA SER A 183 -8.07 -5.98 -5.74
C SER A 183 -8.98 -4.76 -5.80
N ALA A 184 -8.45 -3.65 -6.30
CA ALA A 184 -9.16 -2.40 -6.44
C ALA A 184 -10.45 -2.51 -7.28
N PRO A 185 -10.49 -3.24 -8.41
CA PRO A 185 -11.70 -3.47 -9.18
C PRO A 185 -12.81 -4.20 -8.41
N ASN A 186 -12.47 -5.13 -7.50
CA ASN A 186 -13.48 -5.80 -6.67
C ASN A 186 -14.18 -4.81 -5.73
N ALA A 187 -13.42 -3.93 -5.08
CA ALA A 187 -13.97 -2.86 -4.26
C ALA A 187 -14.73 -1.84 -5.12
N ALA A 188 -14.17 -1.46 -6.27
CA ALA A 188 -14.78 -0.53 -7.20
C ALA A 188 -16.17 -1.00 -7.70
N ALA A 189 -16.37 -2.30 -7.92
CA ALA A 189 -17.63 -2.85 -8.38
C ALA A 189 -18.77 -2.64 -7.37
N SER A 190 -18.47 -2.64 -6.06
CA SER A 190 -19.48 -2.43 -5.02
C SER A 190 -19.98 -0.99 -4.93
N ALA A 191 -19.25 -0.03 -5.51
CA ALA A 191 -19.61 1.37 -5.46
C ALA A 191 -20.85 1.67 -6.32
N ASN A 192 -21.76 2.49 -5.77
CA ASN A 192 -22.93 2.97 -6.48
C ASN A 192 -22.64 4.33 -7.11
N VAL A 193 -22.28 4.35 -8.38
CA VAL A 193 -21.93 5.55 -9.13
C VAL A 193 -22.86 5.74 -10.32
N THR A 194 -23.09 6.99 -10.72
CA THR A 194 -23.96 7.33 -11.86
C THR A 194 -23.36 6.96 -13.21
N HIS A 195 -22.04 6.85 -13.31
CA HIS A 195 -21.33 6.51 -14.53
C HIS A 195 -20.04 5.73 -14.22
N PRO A 196 -19.74 4.61 -14.92
CA PRO A 196 -18.55 3.78 -14.67
C PRO A 196 -17.22 4.54 -14.64
N VAL A 197 -17.05 5.50 -15.54
CA VAL A 197 -15.84 6.34 -15.63
C VAL A 197 -15.56 7.12 -14.35
N LYS A 198 -16.58 7.53 -13.58
CA LYS A 198 -16.38 8.24 -12.32
C LYS A 198 -15.57 7.38 -11.34
N GLN A 199 -15.88 6.09 -11.25
CA GLN A 199 -15.14 5.18 -10.38
C GLN A 199 -13.71 4.96 -10.88
N GLY A 200 -13.51 4.88 -12.20
CA GLY A 200 -12.19 4.84 -12.80
C GLY A 200 -11.34 6.06 -12.44
N LEU A 201 -11.91 7.27 -12.53
CA LEU A 201 -11.22 8.51 -12.15
C LEU A 201 -10.89 8.56 -10.65
N VAL A 202 -11.79 8.11 -9.78
CA VAL A 202 -11.53 8.01 -8.34
C VAL A 202 -10.37 7.07 -8.06
N GLN A 203 -10.33 5.91 -8.72
CA GLN A 203 -9.24 4.95 -8.53
C GLN A 203 -7.91 5.48 -9.08
N MET A 204 -7.93 6.16 -10.22
CA MET A 204 -6.75 6.84 -10.76
C MET A 204 -6.19 7.88 -9.78
N LEU A 205 -7.07 8.70 -9.20
CA LEU A 205 -6.69 9.69 -8.20
C LEU A 205 -6.11 9.03 -6.94
N SER A 206 -6.69 7.93 -6.50
CA SER A 206 -6.20 7.15 -5.37
C SER A 206 -4.75 6.69 -5.57
N VAL A 207 -4.40 6.19 -6.77
CA VAL A 207 -3.03 5.79 -7.12
C VAL A 207 -2.06 6.97 -7.05
N PHE A 208 -2.47 8.15 -7.52
CA PHE A 208 -1.64 9.36 -7.41
C PHE A 208 -1.42 9.78 -5.97
N ILE A 209 -2.47 9.81 -5.14
CA ILE A 209 -2.36 10.17 -3.72
C ILE A 209 -1.43 9.19 -3.00
N ASP A 210 -1.61 7.89 -3.20
CA ASP A 210 -0.78 6.88 -2.56
C ASP A 210 0.69 7.01 -2.98
N THR A 211 0.97 7.03 -4.27
CA THR A 211 2.35 6.96 -4.75
C THR A 211 3.06 8.32 -4.72
N LEU A 212 2.40 9.41 -5.12
CA LEU A 212 3.05 10.73 -5.17
C LEU A 212 3.08 11.40 -3.79
N LEU A 213 2.09 11.18 -2.94
CA LEU A 213 2.05 11.81 -1.64
C LEU A 213 2.65 10.90 -0.55
N LEU A 214 2.04 9.74 -0.27
CA LEU A 214 2.44 8.89 0.84
C LEU A 214 3.81 8.24 0.62
N CYS A 215 4.06 7.67 -0.56
CA CYS A 215 5.35 7.05 -0.83
C CYS A 215 6.49 8.07 -0.92
N THR A 216 6.23 9.27 -1.46
CA THR A 216 7.24 10.33 -1.49
C THR A 216 7.53 10.86 -0.09
N ALA A 217 6.51 11.06 0.74
CA ALA A 217 6.70 11.45 2.14
C ALA A 217 7.56 10.42 2.90
N THR A 218 7.28 9.13 2.71
CA THR A 218 8.08 8.04 3.28
C THR A 218 9.53 8.08 2.78
N ALA A 219 9.73 8.24 1.47
CA ALA A 219 11.08 8.30 0.88
C ALA A 219 11.88 9.50 1.42
N MET A 220 11.25 10.68 1.48
CA MET A 220 11.89 11.87 2.03
C MET A 220 12.24 11.68 3.51
N MET A 221 11.33 11.13 4.32
CA MET A 221 11.58 10.82 5.72
C MET A 221 12.77 9.86 5.88
N CYS A 222 12.82 8.79 5.09
CA CYS A 222 13.89 7.81 5.15
C CYS A 222 15.24 8.37 4.69
N MET A 223 15.28 9.14 3.61
CA MET A 223 16.53 9.65 3.04
C MET A 223 17.08 10.87 3.79
N SER A 224 16.22 11.69 4.41
CA SER A 224 16.64 12.87 5.17
C SER A 224 17.07 12.55 6.59
N SER A 225 16.75 11.36 7.11
CA SER A 225 17.02 10.99 8.51
C SER A 225 18.47 10.68 8.82
N GLY A 226 19.31 10.40 7.80
CA GLY A 226 20.70 9.99 7.99
C GLY A 226 20.91 8.61 8.63
N VAL A 227 19.82 7.87 8.93
CA VAL A 227 19.90 6.53 9.54
C VAL A 227 19.92 5.48 8.45
N ALA A 228 21.04 4.76 8.32
CA ALA A 228 21.15 3.67 7.36
C ALA A 228 20.32 2.45 7.80
N PRO A 229 19.68 1.72 6.87
CA PRO A 229 19.04 0.45 7.18
C PRO A 229 20.09 -0.58 7.62
N SER A 230 19.75 -1.39 8.61
CA SER A 230 20.58 -2.53 9.06
C SER A 230 19.77 -3.82 8.96
N GLU A 231 20.45 -4.98 9.05
CA GLU A 231 19.75 -6.27 9.01
C GLU A 231 18.68 -6.40 10.11
N ALA A 232 18.91 -5.77 11.27
CA ALA A 232 17.96 -5.75 12.39
C ALA A 232 16.85 -4.70 12.24
N LEU A 233 17.06 -3.66 11.41
CA LEU A 233 16.15 -2.53 11.21
C LEU A 233 15.79 -2.41 9.73
N GLN A 234 14.85 -3.24 9.28
CA GLN A 234 14.33 -3.22 7.91
C GLN A 234 12.80 -3.04 7.91
N GLY A 235 12.27 -2.40 6.87
CA GLY A 235 10.82 -2.25 6.67
C GLY A 235 10.15 -1.35 7.72
N ALA A 236 9.06 -1.82 8.32
CA ALA A 236 8.25 -1.05 9.27
C ALA A 236 9.02 -0.65 10.55
N PRO A 237 9.83 -1.51 11.19
CA PRO A 237 10.66 -1.12 12.33
C PRO A 237 11.66 -0.01 12.02
N TRP A 238 12.21 0.02 10.81
CA TRP A 238 13.12 1.10 10.40
C TRP A 238 12.38 2.44 10.28
N VAL A 239 11.23 2.48 9.60
CA VAL A 239 10.40 3.69 9.49
C VAL A 239 9.96 4.18 10.87
N GLN A 240 9.62 3.27 11.77
CA GLN A 240 9.26 3.59 13.15
C GLN A 240 10.43 4.19 13.93
N ALA A 241 11.62 3.59 13.84
CA ALA A 241 12.82 4.11 14.49
C ALA A 241 13.14 5.53 14.00
N LEU A 242 13.01 5.80 12.69
CA LEU A 242 13.19 7.14 12.13
C LEU A 242 12.24 8.16 12.74
N SER A 243 10.95 7.82 12.81
CA SER A 243 9.95 8.72 13.38
C SER A 243 10.16 8.97 14.87
N LEU A 244 10.51 7.94 15.65
CA LEU A 244 10.77 8.05 17.09
C LEU A 244 12.05 8.84 17.40
N ILE A 245 13.14 8.62 16.69
CA ILE A 245 14.42 9.34 16.90
C ILE A 245 14.20 10.84 16.66
N HIS A 246 13.48 11.24 15.61
CA HIS A 246 13.27 12.65 15.32
C HIS A 246 12.22 13.33 16.20
N ILE A 247 11.30 12.59 16.79
CA ILE A 247 10.28 13.14 17.69
C ILE A 247 10.79 13.18 19.14
N SER A 248 11.50 12.14 19.59
CA SER A 248 11.93 12.01 20.99
C SER A 248 13.33 12.53 21.28
N GLU A 249 14.25 12.55 20.29
CA GLU A 249 15.65 12.96 20.48
C GLU A 249 16.15 13.82 19.29
N PRO A 250 15.62 15.02 19.06
CA PRO A 250 15.99 15.85 17.90
C PRO A 250 17.45 16.35 17.93
N THR A 251 18.17 16.19 19.03
CA THR A 251 19.53 16.73 19.24
C THR A 251 20.66 15.72 19.09
N ARG A 252 20.39 14.42 18.91
CA ARG A 252 21.45 13.38 18.85
C ARG A 252 22.15 13.20 17.50
N LEU A 253 21.74 13.93 16.47
CA LEU A 253 22.31 13.84 15.12
C LEU A 253 23.11 15.09 14.71
N GLN A 254 23.59 15.87 15.67
CA GLN A 254 24.56 16.96 15.43
C GLN A 254 25.99 16.53 15.74
#